data_511cfac6ad6504dd32ecbd966a459136
#
_entry.id   511cfac6ad6504dd32ecbd966a459136
#
_cell.length_a   1.000
_cell.length_b   1.000
_cell.length_c   1.000
_cell.angle_alpha   90.00
_cell.angle_beta   90.00
_cell.angle_gamma   90.00
#
_symmetry.space_group_name_H-M   'P 1'
#
loop_
_entity.id
_entity.type
_entity.pdbx_description
1 polymer ?
#
loop_
_entity_poly.entity_id
_entity_poly.type
_entity_poly.pdbx_seq_one_letter_code
_entity_poly.pdbx_strand_id
1 'polypeptide(L)'
;MTADDKMSINERYQYLRRIQGRYRQATRQEKKAVLDEIVAYTGMHRKSVIRRLNDSLERRPRRGVRGPEYGADFDTAIAVIWKSTDYVCAERLTPNLLTTAELLEVHHELILTSSLKVQFAKVSISTVRRHLPATPVVHRRRKKLPPQNRHQQQLPTRRIPRDIVMPGHFEVDLVHHGGPTTEGEYVYTLQIIDVATGWSERRAILGRSYVVVADALEAIFARLPFQVLELHVDNGGEFLNDHLLTYLRDHHTEIALSRSRRATPNDNRLVEQKNYTLVRDYLGRRRFDTVTQTRFLNTLYEQMGDFYNFIQPVMRQIDKLWIPASDARAGYLKRCHDDARPPVERLCEAPCLDLQQQRTLWEQHAAINPLQLRDKIYRHLQHLFDYPNAQPGTVEDVYQTLANPDRFPLSQAPLQAVDTVDKPQNGLPTVPTATTTTTSFHSSDKEE
;
A
#
# COMPACT_ATOMS: atom_id res chain seq x y z
N MET A 1 -24.78 -13.34 -34.22
CA MET A 1 -24.43 -12.12 -34.98
C MET A 1 -23.06 -11.70 -34.53
N THR A 2 -22.09 -11.76 -35.42
CA THR A 2 -20.70 -11.31 -35.19
C THR A 2 -20.65 -9.79 -35.02
N ALA A 3 -19.61 -9.25 -34.41
CA ALA A 3 -19.48 -7.81 -34.08
C ALA A 3 -19.53 -6.89 -35.29
N ASP A 4 -19.37 -7.41 -36.51
CA ASP A 4 -19.34 -6.71 -37.78
C ASP A 4 -20.73 -6.44 -38.41
N ASP A 5 -21.83 -6.97 -37.83
CA ASP A 5 -23.18 -6.91 -38.39
C ASP A 5 -24.07 -5.84 -37.73
N LYS A 6 -23.50 -4.90 -36.98
CA LYS A 6 -24.26 -3.84 -36.33
C LYS A 6 -24.37 -2.60 -37.21
N MET A 7 -25.64 -2.26 -37.56
CA MET A 7 -25.94 -1.01 -38.28
C MET A 7 -25.25 0.20 -37.65
N SER A 8 -24.59 1.00 -38.44
CA SER A 8 -24.04 2.32 -38.05
C SER A 8 -25.13 3.28 -37.61
N ILE A 9 -24.78 4.35 -36.93
CA ILE A 9 -25.74 5.37 -36.47
C ILE A 9 -26.48 5.98 -37.69
N ASN A 10 -25.80 6.21 -38.80
CA ASN A 10 -26.38 6.79 -39.99
C ASN A 10 -27.36 5.83 -40.68
N GLU A 11 -27.04 4.55 -40.78
CA GLU A 11 -27.92 3.51 -41.32
C GLU A 11 -29.18 3.36 -40.48
N ARG A 12 -29.06 3.36 -39.14
CA ARG A 12 -30.22 3.35 -38.24
C ARG A 12 -31.17 4.52 -38.48
N TYR A 13 -30.63 5.74 -38.67
CA TYR A 13 -31.47 6.92 -38.96
C TYR A 13 -32.09 6.86 -40.33
N GLN A 14 -31.41 6.36 -41.34
CA GLN A 14 -31.98 6.16 -42.69
C GLN A 14 -33.11 5.13 -42.65
N TYR A 15 -32.91 4.03 -41.95
CA TYR A 15 -33.93 3.00 -41.77
C TYR A 15 -35.17 3.54 -41.03
N LEU A 16 -34.97 4.28 -39.96
CA LEU A 16 -36.09 4.90 -39.18
C LEU A 16 -36.86 5.89 -40.07
N ARG A 17 -36.22 6.70 -40.92
CA ARG A 17 -36.91 7.63 -41.83
C ARG A 17 -37.81 6.90 -42.84
N ARG A 18 -37.35 5.78 -43.38
CA ARG A 18 -38.14 4.98 -44.34
C ARG A 18 -39.34 4.33 -43.67
N ILE A 19 -39.27 3.94 -42.42
CA ILE A 19 -40.32 3.26 -41.73
C ILE A 19 -41.26 4.23 -40.99
N GLN A 20 -40.85 5.46 -40.72
CA GLN A 20 -41.62 6.42 -39.92
C GLN A 20 -43.03 6.65 -40.50
N GLY A 21 -43.21 6.77 -41.83
CA GLY A 21 -44.50 6.92 -42.49
C GLY A 21 -45.40 5.72 -42.23
N ARG A 22 -44.91 4.51 -42.45
CA ARG A 22 -45.59 3.25 -42.17
C ARG A 22 -46.01 3.13 -40.69
N TYR A 23 -45.13 3.47 -39.75
CA TYR A 23 -45.41 3.45 -38.33
C TYR A 23 -46.51 4.45 -37.90
N ARG A 24 -46.52 5.66 -38.51
CA ARG A 24 -47.55 6.67 -38.19
C ARG A 24 -48.93 6.29 -38.64
N GLN A 25 -49.05 5.60 -39.78
CA GLN A 25 -50.34 5.17 -40.38
C GLN A 25 -50.83 3.82 -39.80
N ALA A 26 -49.98 3.06 -39.15
CA ALA A 26 -50.29 1.72 -38.64
C ALA A 26 -51.27 1.71 -37.47
N THR A 27 -52.10 0.69 -37.40
CA THR A 27 -52.98 0.38 -36.24
C THR A 27 -52.15 0.02 -35.02
N ARG A 28 -52.79 -0.07 -33.84
CA ARG A 28 -52.12 -0.38 -32.58
C ARG A 28 -51.38 -1.75 -32.61
N GLN A 29 -51.94 -2.76 -33.27
CA GLN A 29 -51.33 -4.08 -33.41
C GLN A 29 -50.16 -4.04 -34.38
N GLU A 30 -50.30 -3.39 -35.53
CA GLU A 30 -49.26 -3.23 -36.50
C GLU A 30 -48.07 -2.39 -35.98
N LYS A 31 -48.32 -1.36 -35.17
CA LYS A 31 -47.29 -0.59 -34.48
C LYS A 31 -46.40 -1.47 -33.59
N LYS A 32 -47.00 -2.47 -32.93
CA LYS A 32 -46.22 -3.41 -32.11
C LYS A 32 -45.28 -4.22 -32.97
N ALA A 33 -45.75 -4.78 -34.08
CA ALA A 33 -44.93 -5.57 -35.00
C ALA A 33 -43.81 -4.73 -35.63
N VAL A 34 -44.09 -3.50 -36.09
CA VAL A 34 -43.08 -2.58 -36.62
C VAL A 34 -42.04 -2.22 -35.58
N LEU A 35 -42.41 -2.03 -34.32
CA LEU A 35 -41.43 -1.75 -33.26
C LEU A 35 -40.56 -2.96 -32.97
N ASP A 36 -41.09 -4.17 -33.01
CA ASP A 36 -40.33 -5.40 -32.77
C ASP A 36 -39.37 -5.64 -33.91
N GLU A 37 -39.80 -5.38 -35.18
CA GLU A 37 -38.94 -5.40 -36.37
C GLU A 37 -37.76 -4.41 -36.19
N ILE A 38 -38.03 -3.14 -35.87
CA ILE A 38 -36.97 -2.12 -35.70
C ILE A 38 -35.96 -2.48 -34.60
N VAL A 39 -36.47 -2.98 -33.45
CA VAL A 39 -35.62 -3.39 -32.34
C VAL A 39 -34.69 -4.55 -32.76
N ALA A 40 -35.23 -5.55 -33.48
CA ALA A 40 -34.49 -6.68 -33.96
C ALA A 40 -33.36 -6.29 -34.93
N TYR A 41 -33.64 -5.41 -35.92
CA TYR A 41 -32.66 -5.01 -36.92
C TYR A 41 -31.65 -3.96 -36.43
N THR A 42 -32.09 -3.02 -35.56
CA THR A 42 -31.22 -1.89 -35.15
C THR A 42 -30.52 -2.12 -33.82
N GLY A 43 -30.95 -3.07 -33.01
CA GLY A 43 -30.46 -3.27 -31.64
C GLY A 43 -30.79 -2.10 -30.70
N MET A 44 -31.70 -1.19 -31.09
CA MET A 44 -32.06 -0.04 -30.26
C MET A 44 -33.08 -0.40 -29.20
N HIS A 45 -32.99 0.20 -28.03
CA HIS A 45 -33.98 0.01 -26.99
C HIS A 45 -35.37 0.55 -27.45
N ARG A 46 -36.44 -0.26 -27.24
CA ARG A 46 -37.81 0.02 -27.72
C ARG A 46 -38.32 1.44 -27.38
N LYS A 47 -38.15 1.92 -26.15
CA LYS A 47 -38.53 3.29 -25.75
C LYS A 47 -37.81 4.37 -26.56
N SER A 48 -36.55 4.12 -26.93
CA SER A 48 -35.77 5.04 -27.77
C SER A 48 -36.27 5.08 -29.20
N VAL A 49 -36.68 3.94 -29.75
CA VAL A 49 -37.30 3.86 -31.09
C VAL A 49 -38.58 4.63 -31.12
N ILE A 50 -39.51 4.40 -30.15
CA ILE A 50 -40.82 5.10 -30.06
C ILE A 50 -40.61 6.61 -30.00
N ARG A 51 -39.73 7.09 -29.14
CA ARG A 51 -39.43 8.53 -29.02
C ARG A 51 -38.92 9.12 -30.33
N ARG A 52 -38.06 8.43 -31.05
CA ARG A 52 -37.51 8.91 -32.31
C ARG A 52 -38.54 8.87 -33.46
N LEU A 53 -39.37 7.86 -33.54
CA LEU A 53 -40.40 7.77 -34.56
C LEU A 53 -41.50 8.83 -34.38
N ASN A 54 -41.73 9.32 -33.18
CA ASN A 54 -42.70 10.38 -32.87
C ASN A 54 -42.10 11.79 -32.94
N ASP A 55 -40.74 11.91 -33.01
CA ASP A 55 -39.99 13.18 -33.12
C ASP A 55 -39.48 13.40 -34.56
N SER A 56 -38.83 14.54 -34.79
CA SER A 56 -38.09 14.79 -36.00
C SER A 56 -36.86 13.87 -36.06
N LEU A 57 -36.70 13.14 -37.18
CA LEU A 57 -35.53 12.32 -37.45
C LEU A 57 -34.34 13.12 -38.04
N GLU A 58 -34.42 14.45 -37.97
CA GLU A 58 -33.32 15.31 -38.31
C GLU A 58 -32.27 15.31 -37.25
N ARG A 59 -31.06 15.00 -37.67
CA ARG A 59 -29.90 15.03 -36.80
C ARG A 59 -29.52 16.49 -36.56
N ARG A 60 -29.80 17.01 -35.37
CA ARG A 60 -29.33 18.34 -35.00
C ARG A 60 -27.78 18.34 -35.08
N PRO A 61 -27.16 19.22 -35.85
CA PRO A 61 -25.72 19.34 -35.85
C PRO A 61 -25.25 19.64 -34.41
N ARG A 62 -24.18 18.98 -33.98
CA ARG A 62 -23.57 19.32 -32.70
C ARG A 62 -23.18 20.78 -32.71
N ARG A 63 -23.78 21.60 -31.89
CA ARG A 63 -23.37 23.00 -31.70
C ARG A 63 -21.93 22.99 -31.17
N GLY A 64 -20.97 23.26 -32.03
CA GLY A 64 -19.57 23.47 -31.72
C GLY A 64 -18.84 22.24 -31.14
N VAL A 65 -17.66 21.96 -31.64
CA VAL A 65 -16.71 21.14 -30.91
C VAL A 65 -16.20 22.05 -29.78
N ARG A 66 -16.57 21.79 -28.52
CA ARG A 66 -15.87 22.37 -27.38
C ARG A 66 -14.41 22.00 -27.57
N GLY A 67 -13.55 22.99 -27.78
CA GLY A 67 -12.12 22.77 -27.73
C GLY A 67 -11.70 22.09 -26.41
N PRO A 68 -10.58 21.41 -26.38
CA PRO A 68 -10.10 20.80 -25.15
C PRO A 68 -9.90 21.90 -24.10
N GLU A 69 -10.57 21.79 -22.97
CA GLU A 69 -10.42 22.70 -21.82
C GLU A 69 -9.02 22.55 -21.19
N TYR A 70 -8.40 21.39 -21.36
CA TYR A 70 -7.09 21.01 -20.87
C TYR A 70 -6.20 20.66 -22.07
N GLY A 71 -5.11 21.39 -22.22
CA GLY A 71 -4.17 21.26 -23.34
C GLY A 71 -2.87 20.53 -22.97
N ALA A 72 -1.90 20.56 -23.89
CA ALA A 72 -0.60 19.89 -23.71
C ALA A 72 0.17 20.38 -22.46
N ASP A 73 0.07 21.67 -22.12
CA ASP A 73 0.71 22.22 -20.93
C ASP A 73 0.16 21.57 -19.64
N PHE A 74 -1.16 21.33 -19.59
CA PHE A 74 -1.79 20.62 -18.49
C PHE A 74 -1.29 19.16 -18.41
N ASP A 75 -1.20 18.47 -19.56
CA ASP A 75 -0.73 17.09 -19.62
C ASP A 75 0.73 16.97 -19.17
N THR A 76 1.57 17.91 -19.58
CA THR A 76 2.98 17.94 -19.15
C THR A 76 3.10 18.22 -17.66
N ALA A 77 2.39 19.23 -17.17
CA ALA A 77 2.43 19.59 -15.75
C ALA A 77 1.90 18.47 -14.84
N ILE A 78 0.76 17.84 -15.19
CA ILE A 78 0.20 16.75 -14.41
C ILE A 78 1.11 15.51 -14.40
N ALA A 79 1.85 15.26 -15.47
CA ALA A 79 2.81 14.15 -15.54
C ALA A 79 4.00 14.36 -14.56
N VAL A 80 4.51 15.59 -14.47
CA VAL A 80 5.58 15.95 -13.52
C VAL A 80 5.08 15.83 -12.07
N ILE A 81 3.90 16.37 -11.77
CA ILE A 81 3.30 16.29 -10.44
C ILE A 81 3.03 14.83 -10.07
N TRP A 82 2.51 14.02 -10.98
CA TRP A 82 2.24 12.60 -10.76
C TRP A 82 3.52 11.80 -10.52
N LYS A 83 4.58 12.07 -11.27
CA LYS A 83 5.91 11.49 -11.04
C LYS A 83 6.47 11.89 -9.68
N SER A 84 6.36 13.16 -9.29
CA SER A 84 6.89 13.66 -8.01
C SER A 84 6.20 13.06 -6.78
N THR A 85 4.95 12.61 -6.93
CA THR A 85 4.19 11.92 -5.86
C THR A 85 4.26 10.39 -5.95
N ASP A 86 5.19 9.84 -6.74
CA ASP A 86 5.37 8.41 -6.98
C ASP A 86 4.13 7.71 -7.53
N TYR A 87 3.51 8.33 -8.53
CA TYR A 87 2.41 7.76 -9.32
C TYR A 87 1.18 7.38 -8.51
N VAL A 88 0.81 8.17 -7.50
CA VAL A 88 -0.43 7.94 -6.72
C VAL A 88 -1.67 7.96 -7.62
N CYS A 89 -2.75 7.29 -7.20
CA CYS A 89 -4.00 7.25 -7.95
C CYS A 89 -4.65 8.64 -8.06
N ALA A 90 -5.51 8.83 -9.08
CA ALA A 90 -6.16 10.13 -9.35
C ALA A 90 -6.95 10.67 -8.15
N GLU A 91 -7.54 9.80 -7.34
CA GLU A 91 -8.29 10.17 -6.13
C GLU A 91 -7.41 10.84 -5.07
N ARG A 92 -6.17 10.39 -4.96
CA ARG A 92 -5.18 10.94 -4.02
C ARG A 92 -4.46 12.16 -4.60
N LEU A 93 -4.25 12.17 -5.93
CA LEU A 93 -3.53 13.23 -6.62
C LEU A 93 -4.37 14.50 -6.74
N THR A 94 -5.65 14.38 -7.13
CA THR A 94 -6.48 15.54 -7.48
C THR A 94 -6.57 16.61 -6.40
N PRO A 95 -6.87 16.30 -5.14
CA PRO A 95 -6.97 17.33 -4.09
C PRO A 95 -5.63 18.02 -3.79
N ASN A 96 -4.51 17.37 -4.14
CA ASN A 96 -3.17 17.89 -3.84
C ASN A 96 -2.45 18.46 -5.09
N LEU A 97 -3.12 18.56 -6.24
CA LEU A 97 -2.49 19.02 -7.49
C LEU A 97 -1.92 20.43 -7.37
N LEU A 98 -2.70 21.37 -6.84
CA LEU A 98 -2.29 22.77 -6.75
C LEU A 98 -1.14 22.93 -5.75
N THR A 99 -1.27 22.40 -4.56
CA THR A 99 -0.25 22.48 -3.50
C THR A 99 1.07 21.83 -3.93
N THR A 100 1.01 20.65 -4.57
CA THR A 100 2.23 20.00 -5.08
C THR A 100 2.83 20.79 -6.25
N ALA A 101 2.00 21.37 -7.12
CA ALA A 101 2.48 22.20 -8.23
C ALA A 101 3.19 23.48 -7.72
N GLU A 102 2.65 24.12 -6.69
CA GLU A 102 3.26 25.30 -6.05
C GLU A 102 4.60 24.95 -5.39
N LEU A 103 4.68 23.81 -4.73
CA LEU A 103 5.94 23.32 -4.17
C LEU A 103 6.99 23.04 -5.26
N LEU A 104 6.59 22.44 -6.37
CA LEU A 104 7.49 22.19 -7.51
C LEU A 104 7.90 23.50 -8.21
N GLU A 105 7.04 24.53 -8.23
CA GLU A 105 7.36 25.87 -8.73
C GLU A 105 8.46 26.53 -7.89
N VAL A 106 8.37 26.44 -6.55
CA VAL A 106 9.40 26.96 -5.62
C VAL A 106 10.77 26.32 -5.88
N HIS A 107 10.79 25.04 -6.22
CA HIS A 107 12.02 24.30 -6.52
C HIS A 107 12.44 24.35 -8.01
N HIS A 108 11.79 25.18 -8.82
CA HIS A 108 12.07 25.34 -10.26
C HIS A 108 11.90 24.06 -11.11
N GLU A 109 11.13 23.09 -10.62
CA GLU A 109 10.85 21.82 -11.34
C GLU A 109 9.61 21.92 -12.24
N LEU A 110 8.77 22.94 -12.05
CA LEU A 110 7.57 23.20 -12.81
C LEU A 110 7.36 24.69 -13.02
N ILE A 111 6.97 25.08 -14.24
CA ILE A 111 6.52 26.45 -14.54
C ILE A 111 5.00 26.47 -14.36
N LEU A 112 4.53 27.15 -13.30
CA LEU A 112 3.11 27.18 -12.96
C LEU A 112 2.44 28.49 -13.42
N THR A 113 1.82 28.43 -14.60
CA THR A 113 1.09 29.58 -15.15
C THR A 113 -0.22 29.85 -14.40
N SER A 114 -0.73 31.10 -14.45
CA SER A 114 -2.03 31.44 -13.86
C SER A 114 -3.18 30.57 -14.40
N SER A 115 -3.10 30.16 -15.67
CA SER A 115 -4.06 29.25 -16.29
C SER A 115 -4.04 27.87 -15.64
N LEU A 116 -2.84 27.29 -15.42
CA LEU A 116 -2.67 26.00 -14.78
C LEU A 116 -3.15 26.02 -13.33
N LYS A 117 -2.89 27.10 -12.57
CA LYS A 117 -3.41 27.27 -11.19
C LYS A 117 -4.94 27.15 -11.16
N VAL A 118 -5.62 27.86 -12.06
CA VAL A 118 -7.09 27.79 -12.17
C VAL A 118 -7.58 26.42 -12.59
N GLN A 119 -6.87 25.75 -13.50
CA GLN A 119 -7.23 24.40 -13.96
C GLN A 119 -7.06 23.37 -12.85
N PHE A 120 -5.94 23.39 -12.11
CA PHE A 120 -5.71 22.46 -10.99
C PHE A 120 -6.69 22.64 -9.84
N ALA A 121 -7.12 23.87 -9.56
CA ALA A 121 -8.13 24.15 -8.55
C ALA A 121 -9.54 23.63 -8.89
N LYS A 122 -9.86 23.38 -10.18
CA LYS A 122 -11.22 23.04 -10.65
C LYS A 122 -11.33 21.64 -11.24
N VAL A 123 -10.21 20.99 -11.52
CA VAL A 123 -10.22 19.72 -12.25
C VAL A 123 -10.89 18.60 -11.45
N SER A 124 -11.72 17.79 -12.11
CA SER A 124 -12.34 16.64 -11.49
C SER A 124 -11.44 15.41 -11.49
N ILE A 125 -11.60 14.50 -10.52
CA ILE A 125 -10.89 13.23 -10.42
C ILE A 125 -11.00 12.41 -11.73
N SER A 126 -12.19 12.39 -12.36
CA SER A 126 -12.39 11.66 -13.63
C SER A 126 -11.63 12.30 -14.80
N THR A 127 -11.42 13.62 -14.80
CA THR A 127 -10.61 14.31 -15.77
C THR A 127 -9.13 14.01 -15.54
N VAL A 128 -8.64 14.16 -14.30
CA VAL A 128 -7.27 13.78 -13.93
C VAL A 128 -6.96 12.35 -14.38
N ARG A 129 -7.82 11.38 -14.06
CA ARG A 129 -7.63 9.97 -14.47
C ARG A 129 -7.48 9.79 -15.99
N ARG A 130 -8.17 10.59 -16.82
CA ARG A 130 -8.06 10.52 -18.28
C ARG A 130 -6.79 11.16 -18.82
N HIS A 131 -6.26 12.17 -18.13
CA HIS A 131 -5.05 12.90 -18.53
C HIS A 131 -3.76 12.29 -17.96
N LEU A 132 -3.88 11.39 -16.94
CA LEU A 132 -2.70 10.65 -16.49
C LEU A 132 -2.20 9.76 -17.64
N PRO A 133 -0.91 9.88 -18.03
CA PRO A 133 -0.37 9.06 -19.11
C PRO A 133 -0.50 7.57 -18.78
N ALA A 134 -0.74 6.75 -19.80
CA ALA A 134 -0.61 5.30 -19.70
C ALA A 134 0.88 4.95 -19.56
N THR A 135 1.46 5.27 -18.41
CA THR A 135 2.88 5.05 -18.19
C THR A 135 3.10 3.57 -17.91
N PRO A 136 4.04 2.91 -18.60
CA PRO A 136 4.52 1.63 -18.14
C PRO A 136 5.16 1.87 -16.78
N VAL A 137 4.52 1.38 -15.71
CA VAL A 137 5.11 1.41 -14.36
C VAL A 137 6.40 0.60 -14.44
N VAL A 138 7.54 1.28 -14.41
CA VAL A 138 8.88 0.70 -14.51
C VAL A 138 9.13 -0.29 -13.34
N HIS A 139 8.35 -0.18 -12.26
CA HIS A 139 8.43 -1.05 -11.10
C HIS A 139 7.15 -1.88 -10.94
N ARG A 140 7.16 -3.11 -11.48
CA ARG A 140 6.04 -4.07 -11.33
C ARG A 140 5.92 -4.53 -9.86
N ARG A 141 4.80 -4.18 -9.22
CA ARG A 141 4.39 -4.70 -7.90
C ARG A 141 4.13 -6.22 -7.96
N ARG A 142 4.77 -7.02 -7.10
CA ARG A 142 4.62 -8.49 -7.06
C ARG A 142 3.61 -8.94 -6.01
N LYS A 143 2.76 -9.95 -6.31
CA LYS A 143 1.68 -10.47 -5.44
C LYS A 143 2.20 -11.34 -4.28
N LYS A 144 1.49 -11.29 -3.13
CA LYS A 144 1.81 -11.83 -1.81
C LYS A 144 1.09 -13.16 -1.51
N LEU A 145 1.73 -14.04 -0.73
CA LEU A 145 1.13 -15.20 -0.05
C LEU A 145 1.14 -14.97 1.48
N PRO A 146 0.11 -15.42 2.23
CA PRO A 146 -0.03 -15.10 3.66
C PRO A 146 0.88 -15.95 4.56
N PRO A 147 1.35 -15.43 5.71
CA PRO A 147 2.14 -16.15 6.68
C PRO A 147 1.30 -16.78 7.80
N GLN A 148 1.82 -17.86 8.40
CA GLN A 148 1.28 -18.50 9.62
C GLN A 148 2.10 -18.08 10.84
N ASN A 149 1.45 -17.87 11.99
CA ASN A 149 2.12 -17.52 13.24
C ASN A 149 1.57 -18.24 14.46
N ARG A 150 2.49 -18.62 15.38
CA ARG A 150 2.18 -19.30 16.63
C ARG A 150 3.00 -18.63 17.74
N HIS A 151 2.44 -17.85 18.62
CA HIS A 151 2.78 -17.71 20.05
C HIS A 151 2.05 -16.55 20.70
N GLN A 152 1.70 -16.72 21.98
CA GLN A 152 0.81 -15.83 22.70
C GLN A 152 1.23 -15.62 24.16
N GLN A 153 0.78 -14.50 24.66
CA GLN A 153 0.35 -14.14 26.02
C GLN A 153 1.37 -13.38 26.87
N GLN A 154 1.21 -12.06 26.94
CA GLN A 154 1.52 -11.27 28.15
C GLN A 154 1.03 -9.81 28.11
N LEU A 155 0.52 -9.33 27.00
CA LEU A 155 0.02 -7.97 26.86
C LEU A 155 -1.51 -7.93 26.76
N PRO A 156 -2.17 -6.85 27.22
CA PRO A 156 -3.59 -6.67 27.06
C PRO A 156 -3.96 -6.70 25.57
N THR A 157 -4.98 -7.49 25.27
CA THR A 157 -5.47 -7.67 23.92
C THR A 157 -6.47 -6.57 23.58
N ARG A 158 -6.17 -5.73 22.62
CA ARG A 158 -7.10 -4.69 22.15
C ARG A 158 -6.89 -4.41 20.67
N ARG A 159 -7.65 -3.50 20.17
CA ARG A 159 -7.47 -2.87 18.87
C ARG A 159 -7.43 -1.38 19.09
N ILE A 160 -6.49 -0.69 18.43
CA ILE A 160 -6.51 0.78 18.43
C ILE A 160 -7.76 1.25 17.68
N PRO A 161 -8.62 2.09 18.30
CA PRO A 161 -9.78 2.67 17.63
C PRO A 161 -9.36 3.46 16.37
N ARG A 162 -10.24 3.51 15.36
CA ARG A 162 -9.93 4.22 14.10
C ARG A 162 -10.16 5.71 14.19
N ASP A 163 -11.03 6.10 15.10
CA ASP A 163 -11.45 7.46 15.39
C ASP A 163 -10.53 8.19 16.39
N ILE A 164 -9.40 7.56 16.71
CA ILE A 164 -8.36 8.24 17.50
C ILE A 164 -7.91 9.50 16.76
N VAL A 165 -7.95 10.63 17.45
CA VAL A 165 -7.56 11.96 16.97
C VAL A 165 -6.19 12.34 17.48
N MET A 166 -5.82 11.90 18.69
CA MET A 166 -4.54 12.20 19.31
C MET A 166 -3.43 11.35 18.69
N PRO A 167 -2.37 11.95 18.11
CA PRO A 167 -1.17 11.21 17.68
C PRO A 167 -0.44 10.56 18.84
N GLY A 168 0.35 9.53 18.53
CA GLY A 168 1.15 8.79 19.50
C GLY A 168 0.74 7.33 19.69
N HIS A 169 -0.32 6.87 19.03
CA HIS A 169 -0.77 5.49 19.05
C HIS A 169 -0.28 4.74 17.82
N PHE A 170 0.76 3.95 17.98
CA PHE A 170 1.47 3.30 16.88
C PHE A 170 1.11 1.82 16.74
N GLU A 171 0.77 1.40 15.51
CA GLU A 171 0.86 0.00 15.11
C GLU A 171 2.31 -0.31 14.72
N VAL A 172 2.85 -1.44 15.22
CA VAL A 172 4.26 -1.85 15.07
C VAL A 172 4.33 -3.22 14.43
N ASP A 173 5.29 -3.42 13.51
CA ASP A 173 5.52 -4.72 12.88
C ASP A 173 6.97 -4.84 12.36
N LEU A 174 7.41 -6.09 12.14
CA LEU A 174 8.71 -6.43 11.57
C LEU A 174 8.57 -7.08 10.20
N VAL A 175 9.22 -6.51 9.20
CA VAL A 175 9.30 -7.07 7.85
C VAL A 175 10.63 -7.76 7.66
N HIS A 176 10.65 -9.08 7.54
CA HIS A 176 11.87 -9.86 7.34
C HIS A 176 12.37 -9.81 5.89
N HIS A 177 13.70 -9.74 5.69
CA HIS A 177 14.36 -9.75 4.37
C HIS A 177 15.27 -10.98 4.20
N GLY A 178 14.78 -12.16 4.59
CA GLY A 178 15.52 -13.43 4.48
C GLY A 178 15.63 -13.99 3.06
N GLY A 179 14.88 -13.46 2.09
CA GLY A 179 14.85 -14.02 0.73
C GLY A 179 14.22 -15.40 0.69
N PRO A 180 14.79 -16.34 -0.09
CA PRO A 180 14.27 -17.71 -0.22
C PRO A 180 14.66 -18.63 0.94
N THR A 181 15.67 -18.27 1.74
CA THR A 181 16.19 -19.08 2.85
C THR A 181 16.05 -18.34 4.17
N THR A 182 15.96 -19.09 5.27
CA THR A 182 15.91 -18.54 6.63
C THR A 182 17.21 -18.83 7.41
N GLU A 183 18.25 -19.27 6.72
CA GLU A 183 19.54 -19.60 7.32
C GLU A 183 20.33 -18.34 7.67
N GLY A 184 21.00 -18.35 8.81
CA GLY A 184 21.82 -17.25 9.31
C GLY A 184 21.02 -16.01 9.68
N GLU A 185 21.73 -14.97 10.10
CA GLU A 185 21.13 -13.67 10.38
C GLU A 185 20.81 -12.94 9.08
N TYR A 186 19.75 -12.16 9.09
CA TYR A 186 19.35 -11.32 7.97
C TYR A 186 18.64 -10.06 8.47
N VAL A 187 18.45 -9.11 7.57
CA VAL A 187 17.85 -7.82 7.89
C VAL A 187 16.36 -7.94 8.13
N TYR A 188 15.89 -7.24 9.14
CA TYR A 188 14.49 -6.93 9.39
C TYR A 188 14.26 -5.43 9.26
N THR A 189 13.08 -5.03 8.83
CA THR A 189 12.62 -3.64 8.91
C THR A 189 11.61 -3.54 10.05
N LEU A 190 11.99 -2.84 11.10
CA LEU A 190 11.06 -2.37 12.11
C LEU A 190 10.29 -1.20 11.52
N GLN A 191 8.97 -1.32 11.44
CA GLN A 191 8.08 -0.28 10.97
C GLN A 191 7.06 0.07 12.02
N ILE A 192 6.88 1.37 12.27
CA ILE A 192 5.81 1.91 13.09
C ILE A 192 4.95 2.86 12.26
N ILE A 193 3.67 2.93 12.57
CA ILE A 193 2.74 3.86 11.95
C ILE A 193 1.75 4.40 12.97
N ASP A 194 1.67 5.73 13.08
CA ASP A 194 0.67 6.39 13.92
C ASP A 194 -0.73 6.28 13.31
N VAL A 195 -1.68 5.84 14.13
CA VAL A 195 -3.06 5.60 13.68
C VAL A 195 -3.81 6.89 13.41
N ALA A 196 -3.52 7.96 14.16
CA ALA A 196 -4.19 9.25 14.04
C ALA A 196 -3.80 9.99 12.76
N THR A 197 -2.52 10.09 12.45
CA THR A 197 -2.00 10.92 11.35
C THR A 197 -1.59 10.11 10.12
N GLY A 198 -1.23 8.83 10.32
CA GLY A 198 -0.57 8.00 9.32
C GLY A 198 0.94 8.25 9.22
N TRP A 199 1.53 9.04 10.15
CA TRP A 199 2.98 9.21 10.23
C TRP A 199 3.69 7.87 10.39
N SER A 200 4.75 7.62 9.63
CA SER A 200 5.42 6.32 9.63
C SER A 200 6.93 6.47 9.69
N GLU A 201 7.54 5.76 10.63
CA GLU A 201 9.00 5.62 10.71
C GLU A 201 9.42 4.16 10.52
N ARG A 202 10.65 3.99 10.05
CA ARG A 202 11.22 2.67 9.74
C ARG A 202 12.69 2.64 10.09
N ARG A 203 13.14 1.46 10.55
CA ARG A 203 14.55 1.20 10.77
C ARG A 203 14.91 -0.23 10.38
N ALA A 204 16.01 -0.39 9.65
CA ALA A 204 16.59 -1.68 9.36
C ALA A 204 17.46 -2.13 10.54
N ILE A 205 17.32 -3.39 10.91
CA ILE A 205 18.12 -4.06 11.94
C ILE A 205 18.66 -5.37 11.36
N LEU A 206 19.87 -5.74 11.72
CA LEU A 206 20.45 -7.04 11.38
C LEU A 206 20.20 -7.99 12.55
N GLY A 207 19.55 -9.14 12.26
CA GLY A 207 19.06 -10.03 13.30
C GLY A 207 17.85 -9.45 14.05
N ARG A 208 17.40 -10.14 15.10
CA ARG A 208 16.20 -9.78 15.88
C ARG A 208 16.40 -9.93 17.39
N SER A 209 17.62 -9.78 17.88
CA SER A 209 17.84 -9.77 19.31
C SER A 209 17.13 -8.58 19.95
N TYR A 210 16.74 -8.70 21.22
CA TYR A 210 16.04 -7.61 21.91
C TYR A 210 16.84 -6.30 21.92
N VAL A 211 18.19 -6.38 21.97
CA VAL A 211 19.08 -5.21 21.95
C VAL A 211 18.93 -4.42 20.66
N VAL A 212 19.00 -5.09 19.50
CA VAL A 212 18.86 -4.37 18.21
C VAL A 212 17.46 -3.83 17.98
N VAL A 213 16.43 -4.51 18.50
CA VAL A 213 15.04 -4.02 18.42
C VAL A 213 14.84 -2.81 19.34
N ALA A 214 15.35 -2.86 20.57
CA ALA A 214 15.27 -1.76 21.51
C ALA A 214 16.03 -0.52 20.99
N ASP A 215 17.26 -0.68 20.50
CA ASP A 215 18.05 0.41 19.87
C ASP A 215 17.31 1.01 18.67
N ALA A 216 16.69 0.18 17.84
CA ALA A 216 15.92 0.66 16.69
C ALA A 216 14.68 1.47 17.12
N LEU A 217 13.96 1.04 18.18
CA LEU A 217 12.84 1.81 18.74
C LEU A 217 13.31 3.17 19.26
N GLU A 218 14.41 3.19 20.01
CA GLU A 218 15.00 4.44 20.52
C GLU A 218 15.39 5.41 19.39
N ALA A 219 16.03 4.88 18.36
CA ALA A 219 16.40 5.68 17.20
C ALA A 219 15.17 6.22 16.44
N ILE A 220 14.08 5.45 16.40
CA ILE A 220 12.80 5.90 15.85
C ILE A 220 12.17 6.97 16.75
N PHE A 221 12.10 6.75 18.07
CA PHE A 221 11.50 7.70 19.02
C PHE A 221 12.21 9.06 18.98
N ALA A 222 13.54 9.06 18.85
CA ALA A 222 14.33 10.30 18.72
C ALA A 222 14.01 11.10 17.45
N ARG A 223 13.43 10.50 16.42
CA ARG A 223 13.02 11.18 15.17
C ARG A 223 11.58 11.67 15.19
N LEU A 224 10.75 11.15 16.10
CA LEU A 224 9.34 11.52 16.14
C LEU A 224 9.16 12.97 16.62
N PRO A 225 8.35 13.79 15.92
CA PRO A 225 8.06 15.16 16.35
C PRO A 225 6.99 15.22 17.44
N PHE A 226 6.50 14.11 17.96
CA PHE A 226 5.49 13.98 19.01
C PHE A 226 5.72 12.74 19.88
N GLN A 227 5.10 12.73 21.05
CA GLN A 227 5.28 11.64 22.02
C GLN A 227 4.63 10.34 21.60
N VAL A 228 5.26 9.23 21.97
CA VAL A 228 4.67 7.88 21.87
C VAL A 228 3.80 7.65 23.10
N LEU A 229 2.51 7.39 22.87
CA LEU A 229 1.54 7.09 23.93
C LEU A 229 1.25 5.58 24.03
N GLU A 230 1.29 4.89 22.90
CA GLU A 230 1.00 3.46 22.82
C GLU A 230 1.79 2.78 21.70
N LEU A 231 2.31 1.59 21.98
CA LEU A 231 2.82 0.65 20.99
C LEU A 231 1.90 -0.56 20.94
N HIS A 232 1.28 -0.75 19.78
CA HIS A 232 0.42 -1.89 19.49
C HIS A 232 1.15 -2.85 18.56
N VAL A 233 1.47 -4.04 19.06
CA VAL A 233 2.21 -5.06 18.34
C VAL A 233 1.30 -6.20 17.88
N ASP A 234 1.75 -6.98 16.93
CA ASP A 234 1.11 -8.23 16.58
C ASP A 234 1.42 -9.33 17.65
N ASN A 235 0.98 -10.57 17.39
CA ASN A 235 1.27 -11.71 18.27
C ASN A 235 2.61 -12.38 17.94
N GLY A 236 3.53 -11.71 17.26
CA GLY A 236 4.85 -12.21 16.90
C GLY A 236 5.79 -12.33 18.11
N GLY A 237 6.54 -13.42 18.19
CA GLY A 237 7.52 -13.65 19.25
C GLY A 237 8.67 -12.64 19.27
N GLU A 238 8.84 -11.89 18.21
CA GLU A 238 9.86 -10.87 18.05
C GLU A 238 9.66 -9.70 19.03
N PHE A 239 8.40 -9.29 19.24
CA PHE A 239 8.02 -8.22 20.17
C PHE A 239 7.62 -8.76 21.53
N LEU A 240 7.12 -9.99 21.57
CA LEU A 240 6.60 -10.61 22.79
C LEU A 240 7.69 -11.47 23.46
N ASN A 241 8.91 -10.92 23.63
CA ASN A 241 9.93 -11.53 24.46
C ASN A 241 10.08 -10.76 25.77
N ASP A 242 10.35 -11.47 26.84
CA ASP A 242 10.41 -10.90 28.18
C ASP A 242 11.46 -9.78 28.31
N HIS A 243 12.58 -9.89 27.60
CA HIS A 243 13.65 -8.90 27.68
C HIS A 243 13.25 -7.54 27.08
N LEU A 244 12.62 -7.54 25.88
CA LEU A 244 12.16 -6.30 25.27
C LEU A 244 11.01 -5.67 26.06
N LEU A 245 10.07 -6.48 26.54
CA LEU A 245 8.96 -5.99 27.35
C LEU A 245 9.44 -5.41 28.69
N THR A 246 10.42 -6.04 29.32
CA THR A 246 11.05 -5.52 30.55
C THR A 246 11.77 -4.21 30.23
N TYR A 247 12.58 -4.16 29.16
CA TYR A 247 13.27 -2.95 28.76
C TYR A 247 12.28 -1.77 28.55
N LEU A 248 11.20 -1.98 27.81
CA LEU A 248 10.20 -0.94 27.56
C LEU A 248 9.48 -0.50 28.84
N ARG A 249 9.18 -1.43 29.76
CA ARG A 249 8.57 -1.11 31.05
C ARG A 249 9.49 -0.33 31.98
N ASP A 250 10.78 -0.60 31.94
CA ASP A 250 11.76 0.03 32.83
C ASP A 250 12.19 1.41 32.33
N HIS A 251 12.23 1.63 31.00
CA HIS A 251 12.76 2.86 30.39
C HIS A 251 11.66 3.76 29.82
N HIS A 252 10.46 3.22 29.55
CA HIS A 252 9.34 3.92 28.92
C HIS A 252 8.01 3.61 29.65
N THR A 253 7.98 3.90 30.94
CA THR A 253 6.82 3.62 31.82
C THR A 253 5.54 4.34 31.36
N GLU A 254 5.69 5.45 30.63
CA GLU A 254 4.62 6.26 30.09
C GLU A 254 3.98 5.64 28.83
N ILE A 255 4.66 4.70 28.16
CA ILE A 255 4.16 4.10 26.92
C ILE A 255 3.26 2.90 27.24
N ALA A 256 2.01 2.97 26.83
CA ALA A 256 1.10 1.84 26.91
C ALA A 256 1.49 0.75 25.91
N LEU A 257 1.59 -0.50 26.37
CA LEU A 257 1.86 -1.65 25.52
C LEU A 257 0.58 -2.46 25.31
N SER A 258 0.22 -2.75 24.08
CA SER A 258 -0.94 -3.56 23.73
C SER A 258 -0.65 -4.49 22.55
N ARG A 259 -1.50 -5.49 22.36
CA ARG A 259 -1.37 -6.43 21.24
C ARG A 259 -2.68 -6.72 20.53
N SER A 260 -2.57 -7.19 19.30
CA SER A 260 -3.69 -7.66 18.49
C SER A 260 -4.41 -8.84 19.12
N ARG A 261 -5.72 -8.93 18.93
CA ARG A 261 -6.53 -10.10 19.33
C ARG A 261 -6.14 -11.31 18.48
N ARG A 262 -6.19 -12.48 19.12
CA ARG A 262 -5.86 -13.73 18.42
C ARG A 262 -6.81 -14.00 17.26
N ALA A 263 -6.29 -14.48 16.14
CA ALA A 263 -7.04 -14.83 14.95
C ALA A 263 -7.91 -13.66 14.37
N THR A 264 -7.52 -12.41 14.65
CA THR A 264 -8.21 -11.23 14.14
C THR A 264 -7.26 -10.43 13.23
N PRO A 265 -7.16 -10.78 11.94
CA PRO A 265 -6.14 -10.22 11.02
C PRO A 265 -6.32 -8.73 10.71
N ASN A 266 -7.32 -8.07 11.29
CA ASN A 266 -7.60 -6.65 11.03
C ASN A 266 -7.20 -5.73 12.19
N ASP A 267 -6.56 -6.23 13.24
CA ASP A 267 -6.23 -5.42 14.41
C ASP A 267 -4.94 -4.61 14.22
N ASN A 268 -3.99 -5.10 13.38
CA ASN A 268 -2.71 -4.43 13.05
C ASN A 268 -2.62 -4.08 11.54
N ARG A 269 -3.72 -3.66 10.96
CA ARG A 269 -3.89 -3.60 9.50
C ARG A 269 -3.21 -2.42 8.83
N LEU A 270 -3.01 -1.29 9.54
CA LEU A 270 -2.37 -0.10 8.94
C LEU A 270 -0.91 -0.41 8.67
N VAL A 271 -0.21 -0.93 9.67
CA VAL A 271 1.19 -1.32 9.52
C VAL A 271 1.34 -2.47 8.53
N GLU A 272 0.46 -3.49 8.53
CA GLU A 272 0.48 -4.56 7.53
C GLU A 272 0.32 -4.03 6.10
N GLN A 273 -0.64 -3.12 5.87
CA GLN A 273 -0.81 -2.48 4.57
C GLN A 273 0.44 -1.67 4.17
N LYS A 274 1.03 -0.96 5.13
CA LYS A 274 2.21 -0.12 4.88
C LYS A 274 3.48 -0.94 4.71
N ASN A 275 3.62 -2.07 5.38
CA ASN A 275 4.68 -3.05 5.12
C ASN A 275 4.73 -3.46 3.65
N TYR A 276 3.54 -3.59 3.03
CA TYR A 276 3.51 -3.86 1.61
C TYR A 276 3.94 -2.64 0.80
N THR A 277 3.28 -1.49 0.98
CA THR A 277 3.45 -0.31 0.12
C THR A 277 4.75 0.46 0.37
N LEU A 278 5.28 0.47 1.60
CA LEU A 278 6.46 1.24 1.98
C LEU A 278 7.74 0.41 2.08
N VAL A 279 7.63 -0.92 2.16
CA VAL A 279 8.79 -1.80 2.27
C VAL A 279 8.83 -2.79 1.10
N ARG A 280 7.81 -3.64 0.95
CA ARG A 280 7.84 -4.71 -0.05
C ARG A 280 7.75 -4.24 -1.51
N ASP A 281 7.03 -3.16 -1.77
CA ASP A 281 6.94 -2.59 -3.13
C ASP A 281 8.29 -2.04 -3.59
N TYR A 282 9.12 -1.51 -2.68
CA TYR A 282 10.45 -0.99 -2.96
C TYR A 282 11.53 -2.08 -2.99
N LEU A 283 11.59 -2.91 -1.94
CA LEU A 283 12.68 -3.87 -1.74
C LEU A 283 12.39 -5.27 -2.30
N GLY A 284 11.12 -5.58 -2.57
CA GLY A 284 10.71 -6.90 -3.02
C GLY A 284 10.90 -7.98 -1.94
N ARG A 285 11.34 -9.17 -2.38
CA ARG A 285 11.62 -10.33 -1.52
C ARG A 285 13.12 -10.71 -1.56
N ARG A 286 13.97 -9.72 -1.77
CA ARG A 286 15.41 -9.95 -1.76
C ARG A 286 15.91 -10.27 -0.36
N ARG A 287 17.01 -11.01 -0.29
CA ARG A 287 17.78 -11.18 0.92
C ARG A 287 18.69 -9.99 1.12
N PHE A 288 18.73 -9.50 2.36
CA PHE A 288 19.74 -8.55 2.85
C PHE A 288 20.27 -9.12 4.16
N ASP A 289 21.58 -9.22 4.33
CA ASP A 289 22.19 -9.95 5.43
C ASP A 289 23.57 -9.42 5.85
N THR A 290 23.93 -8.19 5.46
CA THR A 290 25.20 -7.58 5.86
C THR A 290 25.01 -6.29 6.66
N VAL A 291 26.01 -5.96 7.48
CA VAL A 291 26.10 -4.67 8.20
C VAL A 291 26.00 -3.49 7.23
N THR A 292 26.72 -3.58 6.10
CA THR A 292 26.72 -2.51 5.08
C THR A 292 25.34 -2.28 4.49
N GLN A 293 24.64 -3.33 4.10
CA GLN A 293 23.27 -3.23 3.58
C GLN A 293 22.32 -2.64 4.64
N THR A 294 22.46 -3.04 5.91
CA THR A 294 21.63 -2.54 7.01
C THR A 294 21.80 -1.04 7.23
N ARG A 295 23.05 -0.57 7.29
CA ARG A 295 23.37 0.86 7.43
C ARG A 295 22.86 1.67 6.24
N PHE A 296 23.06 1.17 5.03
CA PHE A 296 22.59 1.83 3.83
C PHE A 296 21.04 1.90 3.77
N LEU A 297 20.37 0.82 4.17
CA LEU A 297 18.91 0.79 4.31
C LEU A 297 18.41 1.86 5.30
N ASN A 298 19.12 2.09 6.40
CA ASN A 298 18.73 3.14 7.36
C ASN A 298 18.80 4.52 6.73
N THR A 299 19.85 4.85 5.98
CA THR A 299 19.95 6.09 5.21
C THR A 299 18.80 6.23 4.18
N LEU A 300 18.47 5.14 3.50
CA LEU A 300 17.36 5.12 2.55
C LEU A 300 16.01 5.31 3.26
N TYR A 301 15.79 4.69 4.42
CA TYR A 301 14.54 4.81 5.17
C TYR A 301 14.32 6.21 5.73
N GLU A 302 15.37 6.94 6.09
CA GLU A 302 15.27 8.36 6.45
C GLU A 302 14.68 9.17 5.28
N GLN A 303 15.23 9.02 4.08
CA GLN A 303 14.73 9.70 2.87
C GLN A 303 13.31 9.28 2.50
N MET A 304 13.00 7.99 2.63
CA MET A 304 11.65 7.48 2.39
C MET A 304 10.66 7.95 3.46
N GLY A 305 11.12 8.18 4.71
CA GLY A 305 10.35 8.78 5.79
C GLY A 305 9.96 10.21 5.46
N ASP A 306 10.94 11.01 5.06
CA ASP A 306 10.71 12.40 4.64
C ASP A 306 9.74 12.46 3.45
N PHE A 307 9.94 11.64 2.43
CA PHE A 307 9.05 11.59 1.27
C PHE A 307 7.62 11.19 1.65
N TYR A 308 7.46 10.16 2.47
CA TYR A 308 6.14 9.66 2.85
C TYR A 308 5.41 10.61 3.79
N ASN A 309 6.10 11.10 4.83
CA ASN A 309 5.48 11.90 5.88
C ASN A 309 5.16 13.33 5.44
N PHE A 310 6.00 13.90 4.58
CA PHE A 310 5.86 15.30 4.17
C PHE A 310 5.20 15.47 2.78
N ILE A 311 5.41 14.52 1.84
CA ILE A 311 5.05 14.75 0.44
C ILE A 311 3.92 13.83 -0.04
N GLN A 312 3.92 12.55 0.35
CA GLN A 312 3.02 11.58 -0.27
C GLN A 312 1.59 11.65 0.30
N PRO A 313 0.56 12.02 -0.50
CA PRO A 313 -0.82 12.04 -0.02
C PRO A 313 -1.31 10.64 0.33
N VAL A 314 -1.86 10.49 1.52
CA VAL A 314 -2.46 9.24 2.00
C VAL A 314 -3.91 9.47 2.38
N MET A 315 -4.74 8.45 2.25
CA MET A 315 -6.11 8.40 2.74
C MET A 315 -6.19 7.40 3.89
N ARG A 316 -6.89 7.76 4.95
CA ARG A 316 -7.20 6.84 6.05
C ARG A 316 -8.62 6.33 5.89
N GLN A 317 -8.82 5.06 6.17
CA GLN A 317 -10.18 4.52 6.24
C GLN A 317 -10.81 4.92 7.58
N ILE A 318 -11.81 5.81 7.52
CA ILE A 318 -12.53 6.32 8.70
C ILE A 318 -13.74 5.45 9.05
N ASP A 319 -14.42 4.85 8.05
CA ASP A 319 -15.64 4.09 8.28
C ASP A 319 -15.84 2.95 7.28
N LYS A 320 -16.82 2.09 7.56
CA LYS A 320 -17.34 1.04 6.67
C LYS A 320 -18.87 1.03 6.72
N LEU A 321 -19.48 1.42 5.62
CA LEU A 321 -20.94 1.43 5.48
C LEU A 321 -21.40 0.18 4.73
N TRP A 322 -22.38 -0.53 5.29
CA TRP A 322 -23.06 -1.59 4.57
C TRP A 322 -24.09 -0.98 3.63
N ILE A 323 -23.92 -1.21 2.33
CA ILE A 323 -24.89 -0.83 1.31
C ILE A 323 -25.73 -2.07 1.01
N PRO A 324 -27.05 -2.04 1.32
CA PRO A 324 -27.92 -3.20 1.09
C PRO A 324 -28.04 -3.52 -0.41
N ALA A 325 -28.44 -4.75 -0.68
CA ALA A 325 -28.71 -5.20 -2.05
C ALA A 325 -29.83 -4.36 -2.70
N SER A 326 -29.69 -4.11 -4.00
CA SER A 326 -30.72 -3.54 -4.86
C SER A 326 -31.00 -4.50 -6.02
N ASP A 327 -32.10 -4.27 -6.77
CA ASP A 327 -32.48 -5.12 -7.92
C ASP A 327 -31.38 -5.32 -8.97
N ALA A 328 -30.38 -4.43 -8.97
CA ALA A 328 -29.27 -4.45 -9.93
C ALA A 328 -27.92 -4.93 -9.35
N ARG A 329 -27.75 -5.03 -8.02
CA ARG A 329 -26.47 -5.35 -7.37
C ARG A 329 -26.67 -6.03 -6.03
N ALA A 330 -25.84 -7.05 -5.73
CA ALA A 330 -25.72 -7.62 -4.39
C ALA A 330 -25.26 -6.57 -3.36
N GLY A 331 -25.67 -6.73 -2.11
CA GLY A 331 -25.19 -5.89 -1.01
C GLY A 331 -23.67 -5.96 -0.88
N TYR A 332 -23.04 -4.83 -0.54
CA TYR A 332 -21.59 -4.73 -0.39
C TYR A 332 -21.18 -3.76 0.71
N LEU A 333 -19.95 -3.92 1.19
CA LEU A 333 -19.35 -3.06 2.19
C LEU A 333 -18.59 -1.90 1.52
N LYS A 334 -19.11 -0.67 1.62
CA LYS A 334 -18.45 0.54 1.17
C LYS A 334 -17.47 1.00 2.24
N ARG A 335 -16.19 1.17 1.85
CA ARG A 335 -15.16 1.79 2.70
C ARG A 335 -15.19 3.30 2.51
N CYS A 336 -15.32 4.04 3.60
CA CYS A 336 -15.24 5.49 3.61
C CYS A 336 -13.81 5.91 4.02
N HIS A 337 -13.27 6.88 3.32
CA HIS A 337 -11.92 7.41 3.57
C HIS A 337 -12.02 8.91 3.84
N ASP A 338 -11.08 9.43 4.59
CA ASP A 338 -10.86 10.87 4.74
C ASP A 338 -10.24 11.47 3.47
N ASP A 339 -9.99 12.79 3.52
CA ASP A 339 -9.33 13.50 2.43
C ASP A 339 -7.87 13.05 2.28
N ALA A 340 -7.45 12.94 1.01
CA ALA A 340 -6.08 12.59 0.69
C ALA A 340 -5.15 13.76 0.98
N ARG A 341 -4.26 13.61 1.95
CA ARG A 341 -3.25 14.62 2.34
C ARG A 341 -2.04 13.97 2.99
N PRO A 342 -0.86 14.63 2.98
CA PRO A 342 0.32 14.12 3.66
C PRO A 342 0.12 13.99 5.17
N PRO A 343 0.81 13.07 5.84
CA PRO A 343 0.76 12.92 7.30
C PRO A 343 1.10 14.19 8.06
N VAL A 344 2.04 15.01 7.60
CA VAL A 344 2.43 16.28 8.23
C VAL A 344 1.26 17.24 8.38
N GLU A 345 0.37 17.34 7.40
CA GLU A 345 -0.82 18.21 7.50
C GLU A 345 -1.73 17.78 8.64
N ARG A 346 -2.01 16.48 8.78
CA ARG A 346 -2.82 15.96 9.88
C ARG A 346 -2.16 16.16 11.23
N LEU A 347 -0.83 16.01 11.26
CA LEU A 347 -0.06 16.20 12.50
C LEU A 347 -0.10 17.65 12.96
N CYS A 348 0.04 18.60 12.04
CA CYS A 348 -0.03 20.04 12.36
C CYS A 348 -1.43 20.50 12.78
N GLU A 349 -2.49 19.78 12.40
CA GLU A 349 -3.86 20.04 12.88
C GLU A 349 -4.15 19.42 14.25
N ALA A 350 -3.33 18.46 14.68
CA ALA A 350 -3.54 17.78 15.96
C ALA A 350 -3.11 18.66 17.14
N PRO A 351 -3.77 18.55 18.29
CA PRO A 351 -3.51 19.42 19.46
C PRO A 351 -2.23 19.05 20.24
N CYS A 352 -1.39 18.17 19.71
CA CYS A 352 -0.18 17.67 20.38
C CYS A 352 1.08 18.52 20.11
N LEU A 353 1.04 19.44 19.14
CA LEU A 353 2.16 20.27 18.76
C LEU A 353 1.92 21.74 19.12
N ASP A 354 2.94 22.39 19.64
CA ASP A 354 2.94 23.83 19.78
C ASP A 354 3.19 24.54 18.44
N LEU A 355 2.99 25.88 18.41
CA LEU A 355 3.14 26.68 17.20
C LEU A 355 4.57 26.67 16.64
N GLN A 356 5.58 26.52 17.49
CA GLN A 356 6.97 26.47 17.05
C GLN A 356 7.28 25.12 16.38
N GLN A 357 6.81 24.03 16.94
CA GLN A 357 6.94 22.70 16.37
C GLN A 357 6.23 22.61 15.01
N GLN A 358 4.99 23.14 14.91
CA GLN A 358 4.27 23.22 13.64
C GLN A 358 5.05 24.02 12.59
N ARG A 359 5.60 25.18 12.97
CA ARG A 359 6.41 26.00 12.07
C ARG A 359 7.63 25.22 11.56
N THR A 360 8.36 24.55 12.45
CA THR A 360 9.53 23.75 12.09
C THR A 360 9.18 22.65 11.08
N LEU A 361 8.05 21.97 11.26
CA LEU A 361 7.58 20.94 10.32
C LEU A 361 7.22 21.54 8.95
N TRP A 362 6.59 22.71 8.92
CA TRP A 362 6.29 23.40 7.66
C TRP A 362 7.54 23.91 6.95
N GLU A 363 8.55 24.39 7.69
CA GLU A 363 9.86 24.75 7.14
C GLU A 363 10.56 23.53 6.53
N GLN A 364 10.54 22.39 7.20
CA GLN A 364 11.06 21.13 6.66
C GLN A 364 10.31 20.69 5.39
N HIS A 365 8.98 20.76 5.40
CA HIS A 365 8.15 20.47 4.22
C HIS A 365 8.54 21.36 3.03
N ALA A 366 8.64 22.67 3.25
CA ALA A 366 8.98 23.64 2.20
C ALA A 366 10.41 23.47 1.65
N ALA A 367 11.33 22.94 2.46
CA ALA A 367 12.71 22.67 2.04
C ALA A 367 12.85 21.42 1.16
N ILE A 368 11.86 20.51 1.14
CA ILE A 368 11.91 19.28 0.38
C ILE A 368 11.54 19.53 -1.09
N ASN A 369 12.47 19.23 -2.00
CA ASN A 369 12.14 19.09 -3.42
C ASN A 369 11.60 17.68 -3.67
N PRO A 370 10.28 17.51 -3.96
CA PRO A 370 9.66 16.20 -4.07
C PRO A 370 10.25 15.34 -5.19
N LEU A 371 10.56 15.96 -6.32
CA LEU A 371 11.08 15.24 -7.50
C LEU A 371 12.52 14.77 -7.27
N GLN A 372 13.38 15.65 -6.76
CA GLN A 372 14.76 15.30 -6.46
C GLN A 372 14.86 14.25 -5.35
N LEU A 373 14.07 14.37 -4.28
CA LEU A 373 14.04 13.38 -3.21
C LEU A 373 13.59 12.00 -3.72
N ARG A 374 12.53 11.96 -4.53
CA ARG A 374 12.09 10.73 -5.19
C ARG A 374 13.19 10.10 -6.04
N ASP A 375 13.83 10.87 -6.92
CA ASP A 375 14.87 10.36 -7.80
C ASP A 375 16.13 9.92 -7.01
N LYS A 376 16.42 10.57 -5.88
CA LYS A 376 17.47 10.15 -4.94
C LYS A 376 17.14 8.80 -4.30
N ILE A 377 15.90 8.59 -3.84
CA ILE A 377 15.43 7.31 -3.28
C ILE A 377 15.64 6.18 -4.29
N TYR A 378 15.21 6.37 -5.55
CA TYR A 378 15.33 5.31 -6.57
C TYR A 378 16.79 5.03 -6.97
N ARG A 379 17.68 6.03 -6.99
CA ARG A 379 19.11 5.82 -7.17
C ARG A 379 19.73 5.02 -6.02
N HIS A 380 19.36 5.34 -4.77
CA HIS A 380 19.83 4.61 -3.60
C HIS A 380 19.30 3.17 -3.58
N LEU A 381 18.06 2.93 -4.04
CA LEU A 381 17.54 1.57 -4.21
C LEU A 381 18.38 0.75 -5.20
N GLN A 382 18.81 1.34 -6.31
CA GLN A 382 19.68 0.66 -7.26
C GLN A 382 21.03 0.31 -6.61
N HIS A 383 21.67 1.26 -5.95
CA HIS A 383 22.93 1.02 -5.23
C HIS A 383 22.79 -0.06 -4.14
N LEU A 384 21.67 -0.06 -3.40
CA LEU A 384 21.40 -1.12 -2.41
C LEU A 384 21.40 -2.51 -3.05
N PHE A 385 20.85 -2.61 -4.25
CA PHE A 385 20.74 -3.89 -4.96
C PHE A 385 22.07 -4.37 -5.57
N ASP A 386 23.05 -3.50 -5.65
CA ASP A 386 24.41 -3.82 -6.12
C ASP A 386 25.31 -4.33 -4.98
N TYR A 387 24.95 -4.10 -3.70
CA TYR A 387 25.72 -4.65 -2.58
C TYR A 387 25.64 -6.18 -2.54
N PRO A 388 26.78 -6.86 -2.33
CA PRO A 388 26.80 -8.31 -2.18
C PRO A 388 26.14 -8.73 -0.87
N ASN A 389 25.59 -9.93 -0.85
CA ASN A 389 25.15 -10.61 0.36
C ASN A 389 26.36 -11.13 1.15
N ALA A 390 26.14 -11.50 2.42
CA ALA A 390 27.14 -12.13 3.27
C ALA A 390 27.71 -13.39 2.60
N GLN A 391 29.01 -13.60 2.75
CA GLN A 391 29.64 -14.82 2.26
C GLN A 391 29.17 -16.01 3.09
N PRO A 392 28.90 -17.17 2.48
CA PRO A 392 28.52 -18.36 3.23
C PRO A 392 29.56 -18.70 4.30
N GLY A 393 29.09 -18.92 5.53
CA GLY A 393 29.95 -19.25 6.68
C GLY A 393 30.60 -18.05 7.39
N THR A 394 30.38 -16.81 6.92
CA THR A 394 30.77 -15.61 7.67
C THR A 394 29.62 -15.15 8.57
N VAL A 395 29.96 -14.82 9.81
CA VAL A 395 29.01 -14.26 10.78
C VAL A 395 29.18 -12.74 10.79
N GLU A 396 28.16 -12.03 10.39
CA GLU A 396 28.10 -10.57 10.50
C GLU A 396 27.86 -10.17 11.97
N ASP A 397 28.60 -9.19 12.45
CA ASP A 397 28.38 -8.66 13.80
C ASP A 397 27.18 -7.71 13.81
N VAL A 398 26.04 -8.21 14.26
CA VAL A 398 24.77 -7.48 14.30
C VAL A 398 24.84 -6.20 15.14
N TYR A 399 25.70 -6.14 16.14
CA TYR A 399 25.85 -5.00 17.03
C TYR A 399 26.52 -3.81 16.38
N GLN A 400 27.24 -4.01 15.28
CA GLN A 400 27.75 -2.91 14.46
C GLN A 400 26.64 -2.08 13.79
N THR A 401 25.39 -2.54 13.80
CA THR A 401 24.25 -1.83 13.23
C THR A 401 23.53 -0.94 14.23
N LEU A 402 23.90 -1.00 15.51
CA LEU A 402 23.29 -0.16 16.55
C LEU A 402 23.47 1.33 16.24
N ALA A 403 22.44 2.12 16.50
CA ALA A 403 22.47 3.57 16.42
C ALA A 403 23.20 4.18 17.62
N ASN A 404 23.04 3.58 18.81
CA ASN A 404 23.61 4.03 20.06
C ASN A 404 24.28 2.86 20.80
N PRO A 405 25.49 2.42 20.37
CA PRO A 405 26.19 1.29 20.98
C PRO A 405 26.43 1.49 22.48
N ASP A 406 26.71 2.71 22.92
CA ASP A 406 27.01 3.04 24.31
C ASP A 406 25.82 2.86 25.25
N ARG A 407 24.59 2.91 24.74
CA ARG A 407 23.36 2.71 25.52
C ARG A 407 23.18 1.25 25.94
N PHE A 408 23.74 0.35 25.19
CA PHE A 408 23.70 -1.09 25.43
C PHE A 408 25.14 -1.59 25.59
N PRO A 409 25.82 -1.30 26.74
CA PRO A 409 27.17 -1.76 26.94
C PRO A 409 27.16 -3.29 26.90
N LEU A 410 27.57 -3.84 25.79
CA LEU A 410 27.79 -5.25 25.63
C LEU A 410 28.96 -5.58 26.56
N SER A 411 28.67 -6.28 27.64
CA SER A 411 29.73 -6.85 28.49
C SER A 411 30.67 -7.58 27.53
N GLN A 412 31.97 -7.27 27.57
CA GLN A 412 33.01 -7.92 26.78
C GLN A 412 33.23 -9.36 27.26
N ALA A 413 32.19 -10.10 27.53
CA ALA A 413 32.28 -11.54 27.67
C ALA A 413 32.56 -12.09 26.25
N PRO A 414 33.68 -12.76 26.02
CA PRO A 414 33.93 -13.43 24.76
C PRO A 414 32.72 -14.35 24.51
N LEU A 415 32.19 -14.32 23.30
CA LEU A 415 31.24 -15.31 22.84
C LEU A 415 31.88 -16.69 23.07
N GLN A 416 31.59 -17.30 24.23
CA GLN A 416 31.83 -18.71 24.38
C GLN A 416 30.94 -19.35 23.32
N ALA A 417 31.59 -20.00 22.35
CA ALA A 417 30.93 -20.90 21.44
C ALA A 417 29.95 -21.73 22.28
N VAL A 418 28.66 -21.61 21.98
CA VAL A 418 27.66 -22.50 22.52
C VAL A 418 28.08 -23.87 22.04
N ASP A 419 28.74 -24.62 22.90
CA ASP A 419 29.04 -26.03 22.64
C ASP A 419 27.73 -26.64 22.17
N THR A 420 27.80 -27.20 20.97
CA THR A 420 26.75 -28.02 20.41
C THR A 420 26.33 -29.03 21.46
N VAL A 421 25.17 -28.80 22.07
CA VAL A 421 24.58 -29.76 22.99
C VAL A 421 24.48 -31.07 22.23
N ASP A 422 25.28 -32.03 22.68
CA ASP A 422 25.26 -33.40 22.21
C ASP A 422 23.81 -33.88 22.14
N LYS A 423 23.38 -34.18 20.94
CA LYS A 423 22.13 -34.93 20.74
C LYS A 423 22.31 -36.26 21.48
N PRO A 424 21.44 -36.67 22.41
CA PRO A 424 21.50 -38.00 22.96
C PRO A 424 21.39 -39.00 21.80
N GLN A 425 22.40 -39.84 21.67
CA GLN A 425 22.39 -41.00 20.79
C GLN A 425 21.31 -41.96 21.34
N ASN A 426 20.10 -41.85 20.77
CA ASN A 426 19.13 -42.91 20.92
C ASN A 426 19.60 -44.13 20.06
N GLY A 427 20.32 -45.03 20.72
CA GLY A 427 20.60 -46.34 20.18
C GLY A 427 19.26 -47.07 19.96
N LEU A 428 18.96 -47.36 18.71
CA LEU A 428 17.93 -48.30 18.36
C LEU A 428 18.39 -49.73 18.74
N PRO A 429 17.56 -50.53 19.45
CA PRO A 429 17.89 -51.92 19.68
C PRO A 429 17.84 -52.69 18.37
N THR A 430 18.91 -53.38 18.06
CA THR A 430 19.03 -54.38 16.97
C THR A 430 18.05 -55.49 17.19
N VAL A 431 17.10 -55.66 16.26
CA VAL A 431 16.23 -56.86 16.18
C VAL A 431 16.94 -57.94 15.36
N PRO A 432 16.97 -59.20 15.82
CA PRO A 432 17.67 -60.28 15.11
C PRO A 432 16.93 -60.70 13.87
N THR A 433 17.70 -60.95 12.84
CA THR A 433 17.33 -61.53 11.54
C THR A 433 16.67 -62.88 11.73
N ALA A 434 15.44 -63.08 11.29
CA ALA A 434 14.83 -64.39 11.12
C ALA A 434 14.56 -64.61 9.63
N THR A 435 14.96 -65.80 9.26
CA THR A 435 15.10 -66.42 7.97
C THR A 435 13.80 -66.55 7.18
N THR A 436 13.92 -66.37 5.91
CA THR A 436 13.05 -66.65 4.77
C THR A 436 12.11 -67.84 4.93
N THR A 437 10.82 -67.69 4.56
CA THR A 437 10.08 -68.75 3.83
C THR A 437 9.06 -68.10 2.89
N THR A 438 9.26 -68.41 1.63
CA THR A 438 8.43 -68.04 0.49
C THR A 438 7.13 -68.89 0.52
N THR A 439 5.99 -68.21 0.41
CA THR A 439 4.79 -68.90 -0.11
C THR A 439 3.94 -67.91 -0.91
N SER A 440 3.84 -68.13 -2.18
CA SER A 440 2.94 -67.56 -3.14
C SER A 440 1.49 -67.94 -2.85
N PHE A 441 0.55 -67.03 -2.91
CA PHE A 441 -0.82 -67.29 -3.31
C PHE A 441 -1.50 -66.11 -4.01
N HIS A 442 -2.26 -66.47 -4.98
CA HIS A 442 -2.98 -65.75 -6.03
C HIS A 442 -4.14 -64.87 -5.54
N SER A 443 -4.32 -63.83 -6.32
CA SER A 443 -5.56 -63.20 -6.86
C SER A 443 -6.91 -63.38 -6.15
N SER A 444 -7.64 -62.31 -5.98
CA SER A 444 -8.93 -62.04 -6.69
C SER A 444 -9.63 -60.78 -6.16
N ASP A 445 -9.97 -59.94 -7.10
CA ASP A 445 -11.14 -59.07 -7.30
C ASP A 445 -12.18 -58.90 -6.17
N LYS A 446 -12.59 -57.65 -6.01
CA LYS A 446 -13.91 -57.01 -6.18
C LYS A 446 -14.12 -55.83 -5.21
N GLU A 447 -14.40 -54.74 -5.83
CA GLU A 447 -15.59 -53.86 -5.70
C GLU A 447 -16.25 -53.75 -4.31
N GLU A 448 -16.18 -52.55 -3.76
CA GLU A 448 -17.27 -51.55 -3.61
C GLU A 448 -16.69 -50.17 -3.29
#